data_11d824d9b6aa8a9233ff0f2dfd893127
#
_entry.id   11d824d9b6aa8a9233ff0f2dfd893127
#
_cell.length_a   1.000
_cell.length_b   1.000
_cell.length_c   1.000
_cell.angle_alpha   90.00
_cell.angle_beta   90.00
_cell.angle_gamma   90.00
#
_symmetry.space_group_name_H-M   'P 1'
#
loop_
_entity.id
_entity.type
_entity.pdbx_description
1 polymer ?
#
loop_
_entity_poly.entity_id
_entity_poly.type
_entity_poly.pdbx_seq_one_letter_code
_entity_poly.pdbx_strand_id
1 'polypeptide(L)'
;MTDTILDINNLVVSVGKKPNGPKIIDGISIQVRERETLCLVGESGSGKSVTSLTTMGLLPKGTLVPTAGSVKLVGEELLTATDRRLRQLRATQMAMIFQEPMTALNPVVPVGRQIDEVLRAHTKLDARARRKRILDMMEQVHLPQVERIFASYPHRLSGGQRQRIMIAMALVLEPKLLIADEPTTALDVTTQKQILSLIRELQRDHGTAVLFITHDMGVVAEIADRVAVMRQGRLVETGPLETVLRNPTMEYTRNLLASVPSL
;
A
#
# COMPACT_ATOMS: atom_id res chain seq x y z
N MET A 1 -13.88 7.53 -19.01
CA MET A 1 -13.55 6.17 -18.49
C MET A 1 -12.40 6.38 -17.54
N THR A 2 -12.51 5.96 -16.29
CA THR A 2 -11.39 6.01 -15.33
C THR A 2 -10.36 4.99 -15.72
N ASP A 3 -9.10 5.41 -15.89
CA ASP A 3 -8.02 4.52 -16.32
C ASP A 3 -7.68 3.50 -15.21
N THR A 4 -7.51 2.24 -15.60
CA THR A 4 -7.05 1.20 -14.69
C THR A 4 -5.55 1.38 -14.43
N ILE A 5 -5.19 1.62 -13.18
CA ILE A 5 -3.79 1.80 -12.76
C ILE A 5 -3.13 0.46 -12.43
N LEU A 6 -3.81 -0.39 -11.65
CA LEU A 6 -3.36 -1.76 -11.37
C LEU A 6 -4.38 -2.74 -11.91
N ASP A 7 -3.93 -3.72 -12.68
CA ASP A 7 -4.74 -4.83 -13.20
C ASP A 7 -4.06 -6.16 -12.87
N ILE A 8 -4.65 -6.88 -11.93
CA ILE A 8 -4.25 -8.25 -11.58
C ILE A 8 -5.28 -9.18 -12.20
N ASN A 9 -4.84 -10.12 -13.02
CA ASN A 9 -5.71 -11.05 -13.74
C ASN A 9 -5.28 -12.49 -13.50
N ASN A 10 -6.19 -13.29 -12.91
CA ASN A 10 -6.02 -14.71 -12.64
C ASN A 10 -4.66 -15.07 -12.01
N LEU A 11 -4.18 -14.23 -11.08
CA LEU A 11 -2.88 -14.39 -10.45
C LEU A 11 -2.85 -15.65 -9.57
N VAL A 12 -1.85 -16.50 -9.81
CA VAL A 12 -1.53 -17.65 -8.97
C VAL A 12 -0.10 -17.50 -8.43
N VAL A 13 0.06 -17.63 -7.12
CA VAL A 13 1.38 -17.65 -6.46
C VAL A 13 1.51 -18.92 -5.65
N SER A 14 2.56 -19.70 -5.92
CA SER A 14 2.80 -20.99 -5.30
C SER A 14 4.08 -20.99 -4.46
N VAL A 15 4.17 -21.93 -3.51
CA VAL A 15 5.41 -22.22 -2.77
C VAL A 15 6.34 -23.04 -3.66
N GLY A 16 7.53 -22.47 -3.93
CA GLY A 16 8.52 -23.07 -4.82
C GLY A 16 8.11 -23.03 -6.29
N LYS A 17 8.97 -23.60 -7.14
CA LYS A 17 8.79 -23.59 -8.61
C LYS A 17 7.96 -24.78 -9.14
N LYS A 18 7.45 -25.67 -8.28
CA LYS A 18 6.70 -26.84 -8.72
C LYS A 18 5.29 -26.42 -9.17
N PRO A 19 4.83 -26.83 -10.36
CA PRO A 19 3.50 -26.47 -10.87
C PRO A 19 2.34 -26.85 -9.95
N ASN A 20 2.51 -27.93 -9.16
CA ASN A 20 1.52 -28.46 -8.21
C ASN A 20 1.89 -28.14 -6.74
N GLY A 21 2.73 -27.14 -6.48
CA GLY A 21 3.07 -26.70 -5.14
C GLY A 21 1.86 -26.08 -4.41
N PRO A 22 1.90 -25.99 -3.06
CA PRO A 22 0.86 -25.29 -2.32
C PRO A 22 0.69 -23.85 -2.83
N LYS A 23 -0.54 -23.47 -3.13
CA LYS A 23 -0.88 -22.14 -3.62
C LYS A 23 -1.17 -21.22 -2.43
N ILE A 24 -0.52 -20.08 -2.40
CA ILE A 24 -0.81 -18.99 -1.46
C ILE A 24 -1.84 -18.03 -2.05
N ILE A 25 -1.78 -17.84 -3.37
CA ILE A 25 -2.78 -17.12 -4.16
C ILE A 25 -3.25 -18.09 -5.24
N ASP A 26 -4.57 -18.23 -5.42
CA ASP A 26 -5.19 -19.18 -6.34
C ASP A 26 -6.24 -18.50 -7.23
N GLY A 27 -5.75 -17.82 -8.26
CA GLY A 27 -6.58 -17.27 -9.33
C GLY A 27 -7.32 -15.97 -8.96
N ILE A 28 -6.68 -15.01 -8.30
CA ILE A 28 -7.32 -13.73 -8.00
C ILE A 28 -7.29 -12.77 -9.19
N SER A 29 -8.38 -12.00 -9.34
CA SER A 29 -8.47 -10.91 -10.32
C SER A 29 -9.03 -9.66 -9.65
N ILE A 30 -8.23 -8.58 -9.58
CA ILE A 30 -8.62 -7.29 -9.02
C ILE A 30 -8.08 -6.16 -9.88
N GLN A 31 -8.83 -5.05 -9.90
CA GLN A 31 -8.43 -3.83 -10.58
C GLN A 31 -8.54 -2.65 -9.63
N VAL A 32 -7.54 -1.77 -9.64
CA VAL A 32 -7.56 -0.48 -8.95
C VAL A 32 -7.55 0.61 -10.01
N ARG A 33 -8.51 1.51 -9.95
CA ARG A 33 -8.66 2.62 -10.89
C ARG A 33 -7.97 3.88 -10.39
N GLU A 34 -7.74 4.80 -11.29
CA GLU A 34 -7.27 6.14 -10.92
C GLU A 34 -8.20 6.78 -9.88
N ARG A 35 -7.62 7.41 -8.86
CA ARG A 35 -8.35 8.08 -7.77
C ARG A 35 -9.27 7.16 -6.96
N GLU A 36 -9.06 5.87 -7.02
CA GLU A 36 -9.83 4.87 -6.29
C GLU A 36 -9.03 4.30 -5.12
N THR A 37 -9.68 4.10 -3.98
CA THR A 37 -9.18 3.27 -2.90
C THR A 37 -9.89 1.92 -2.93
N LEU A 38 -9.17 0.88 -3.36
CA LEU A 38 -9.61 -0.50 -3.23
C LEU A 38 -9.05 -1.09 -1.94
N CYS A 39 -9.92 -1.51 -1.03
CA CYS A 39 -9.51 -2.26 0.16
C CYS A 39 -9.51 -3.77 -0.12
N LEU A 40 -8.35 -4.41 0.11
CA LEU A 40 -8.20 -5.87 0.10
C LEU A 40 -8.23 -6.36 1.55
N VAL A 41 -9.28 -7.10 1.91
CA VAL A 41 -9.55 -7.49 3.30
C VAL A 41 -9.64 -9.00 3.47
N GLY A 42 -9.42 -9.48 4.68
CA GLY A 42 -9.50 -10.90 5.04
C GLY A 42 -8.64 -11.22 6.26
N GLU A 43 -8.76 -12.42 6.79
CA GLU A 43 -7.98 -12.90 7.93
C GLU A 43 -6.47 -12.93 7.64
N SER A 44 -5.67 -13.00 8.73
CA SER A 44 -4.23 -13.23 8.60
C SER A 44 -3.96 -14.53 7.82
N GLY A 45 -2.97 -14.51 6.94
CA GLY A 45 -2.66 -15.68 6.09
C GLY A 45 -3.56 -15.86 4.87
N SER A 46 -4.54 -14.99 4.60
CA SER A 46 -5.41 -15.11 3.41
C SER A 46 -4.69 -14.82 2.07
N GLY A 47 -3.46 -14.27 2.08
CA GLY A 47 -2.66 -13.97 0.89
C GLY A 47 -2.53 -12.49 0.53
N LYS A 48 -3.11 -11.57 1.32
CA LYS A 48 -3.11 -10.11 1.05
C LYS A 48 -1.71 -9.52 0.87
N SER A 49 -0.81 -9.73 1.84
CA SER A 49 0.56 -9.23 1.76
C SER A 49 1.38 -9.93 0.68
N VAL A 50 1.04 -11.18 0.30
CA VAL A 50 1.66 -11.83 -0.86
C VAL A 50 1.21 -11.14 -2.15
N THR A 51 -0.04 -10.67 -2.24
CA THR A 51 -0.54 -9.90 -3.38
C THR A 51 0.22 -8.57 -3.52
N SER A 52 0.41 -7.83 -2.42
CA SER A 52 1.17 -6.57 -2.43
C SER A 52 2.64 -6.79 -2.82
N LEU A 53 3.30 -7.78 -2.22
CA LEU A 53 4.69 -8.11 -2.54
C LEU A 53 4.87 -8.61 -3.98
N THR A 54 3.88 -9.33 -4.53
CA THR A 54 3.88 -9.74 -5.94
C THR A 54 3.82 -8.52 -6.85
N THR A 55 2.90 -7.60 -6.57
CA THR A 55 2.77 -6.34 -7.33
C THR A 55 4.05 -5.51 -7.26
N MET A 56 4.69 -5.44 -6.10
CA MET A 56 5.96 -4.73 -5.94
C MET A 56 7.17 -5.48 -6.54
N GLY A 57 7.01 -6.76 -6.95
CA GLY A 57 8.14 -7.62 -7.35
C GLY A 57 9.13 -7.86 -6.21
N LEU A 58 8.63 -8.00 -4.98
CA LEU A 58 9.41 -8.17 -3.74
C LEU A 58 9.18 -9.53 -3.07
N LEU A 59 8.62 -10.50 -3.79
CA LEU A 59 8.48 -11.86 -3.26
C LEU A 59 9.85 -12.45 -2.85
N PRO A 60 9.92 -13.21 -1.75
CA PRO A 60 11.13 -13.94 -1.36
C PRO A 60 11.56 -14.89 -2.49
N LYS A 61 12.72 -14.61 -3.10
CA LYS A 61 13.23 -15.36 -4.25
C LYS A 61 13.36 -16.85 -3.93
N GLY A 62 12.80 -17.68 -4.80
CA GLY A 62 12.85 -19.16 -4.67
C GLY A 62 11.85 -19.75 -3.70
N THR A 63 11.24 -18.98 -2.81
CA THR A 63 10.24 -19.46 -1.86
C THR A 63 8.82 -19.29 -2.39
N LEU A 64 8.49 -18.09 -2.88
CA LEU A 64 7.19 -17.77 -3.49
C LEU A 64 7.40 -17.39 -4.94
N VAL A 65 6.63 -17.98 -5.84
CA VAL A 65 6.78 -17.78 -7.28
C VAL A 65 5.41 -17.59 -7.92
N PRO A 66 5.20 -16.51 -8.70
CA PRO A 66 4.04 -16.42 -9.58
C PRO A 66 4.11 -17.54 -10.63
N THR A 67 3.06 -18.38 -10.71
CA THR A 67 3.00 -19.54 -11.60
C THR A 67 1.98 -19.39 -12.70
N ALA A 68 1.05 -18.45 -12.58
CA ALA A 68 0.07 -18.12 -13.63
C ALA A 68 -0.49 -16.70 -13.42
N GLY A 69 -1.16 -16.18 -14.45
CA GLY A 69 -1.82 -14.88 -14.45
C GLY A 69 -0.91 -13.74 -14.90
N SER A 70 -1.39 -12.51 -14.70
CA SER A 70 -0.66 -11.28 -15.02
C SER A 70 -0.87 -10.22 -13.94
N VAL A 71 0.11 -9.31 -13.82
CA VAL A 71 0.03 -8.11 -12.97
C VAL A 71 0.52 -6.94 -13.78
N LYS A 72 -0.38 -6.02 -14.14
CA LYS A 72 -0.04 -4.86 -14.96
C LYS A 72 -0.19 -3.58 -14.16
N LEU A 73 0.82 -2.71 -14.26
CA LEU A 73 0.81 -1.35 -13.76
C LEU A 73 0.76 -0.39 -14.93
N VAL A 74 -0.33 0.37 -15.06
CA VAL A 74 -0.55 1.29 -16.21
C VAL A 74 -0.32 0.57 -17.55
N GLY A 75 -0.82 -0.67 -17.66
CA GLY A 75 -0.68 -1.52 -18.85
C GLY A 75 0.66 -2.27 -18.99
N GLU A 76 1.69 -1.95 -18.20
CA GLU A 76 3.00 -2.63 -18.23
C GLU A 76 3.01 -3.89 -17.36
N GLU A 77 3.41 -5.04 -17.92
CA GLU A 77 3.47 -6.32 -17.21
C GLU A 77 4.64 -6.37 -16.21
N LEU A 78 4.32 -6.64 -14.94
CA LEU A 78 5.32 -6.64 -13.87
C LEU A 78 5.97 -8.02 -13.64
N LEU A 79 5.23 -9.13 -13.85
CA LEU A 79 5.74 -10.47 -13.54
C LEU A 79 6.95 -10.87 -14.41
N THR A 80 7.03 -10.32 -15.62
CA THR A 80 8.14 -10.57 -16.55
C THR A 80 9.13 -9.40 -16.64
N ALA A 81 8.88 -8.32 -15.92
CA ALA A 81 9.77 -7.16 -15.90
C ALA A 81 11.12 -7.49 -15.25
N THR A 82 12.19 -6.92 -15.79
CA THR A 82 13.54 -7.09 -15.22
C THR A 82 13.69 -6.41 -13.87
N ASP A 83 14.60 -6.91 -13.00
CA ASP A 83 14.89 -6.25 -11.70
C ASP A 83 15.27 -4.76 -11.86
N ARG A 84 15.91 -4.41 -12.97
CA ARG A 84 16.24 -3.00 -13.30
C ARG A 84 14.98 -2.19 -13.56
N ARG A 85 14.04 -2.75 -14.32
CA ARG A 85 12.77 -2.05 -14.64
C ARG A 85 11.89 -1.91 -13.39
N LEU A 86 11.75 -2.97 -12.60
CA LEU A 86 11.02 -2.93 -11.35
C LEU A 86 11.58 -1.87 -10.38
N ARG A 87 12.91 -1.72 -10.29
CA ARG A 87 13.53 -0.65 -9.47
C ARG A 87 13.20 0.76 -9.99
N GLN A 88 13.05 0.94 -11.30
CA GLN A 88 12.61 2.23 -11.86
C GLN A 88 11.15 2.53 -11.56
N LEU A 89 10.27 1.51 -11.66
CA LEU A 89 8.84 1.66 -11.40
C LEU A 89 8.55 1.92 -9.91
N ARG A 90 9.30 1.26 -9.02
CA ARG A 90 9.21 1.54 -7.57
C ARG A 90 9.63 2.98 -7.32
N ALA A 91 8.95 3.64 -6.44
CA ALA A 91 9.03 5.05 -6.12
C ALA A 91 8.46 6.01 -7.19
N THR A 92 8.64 5.76 -8.50
CA THR A 92 8.18 6.70 -9.55
C THR A 92 6.76 6.44 -10.06
N GLN A 93 6.35 5.16 -10.11
CA GLN A 93 5.01 4.78 -10.58
C GLN A 93 4.21 4.06 -9.49
N MET A 94 4.87 3.34 -8.61
CA MET A 94 4.27 2.67 -7.48
C MET A 94 5.10 2.86 -6.22
N ALA A 95 4.44 3.01 -5.08
CA ALA A 95 5.10 3.08 -3.77
C ALA A 95 4.38 2.18 -2.78
N MET A 96 5.05 1.83 -1.68
CA MET A 96 4.49 0.97 -0.65
C MET A 96 4.76 1.53 0.75
N ILE A 97 3.73 1.51 1.59
CA ILE A 97 3.83 1.69 3.03
C ILE A 97 3.74 0.30 3.66
N PHE A 98 4.78 -0.08 4.39
CA PHE A 98 4.88 -1.39 5.06
C PHE A 98 4.21 -1.37 6.43
N GLN A 99 3.85 -2.55 6.92
CA GLN A 99 3.13 -2.76 8.16
C GLN A 99 3.86 -2.21 9.40
N GLU A 100 5.21 -2.25 9.44
CA GLU A 100 6.00 -1.85 10.59
C GLU A 100 6.84 -0.60 10.34
N PRO A 101 6.42 0.59 10.82
CA PRO A 101 7.19 1.83 10.69
C PRO A 101 8.56 1.77 11.36
N MET A 102 8.70 0.93 12.41
CA MET A 102 9.92 0.84 13.21
C MET A 102 11.08 0.20 12.45
N THR A 103 10.77 -0.73 11.55
CA THR A 103 11.78 -1.49 10.78
C THR A 103 12.06 -0.84 9.41
N ALA A 104 11.16 0.01 8.93
CA ALA A 104 11.27 0.64 7.62
C ALA A 104 12.21 1.87 7.59
N LEU A 105 12.32 2.60 8.70
CA LEU A 105 13.20 3.76 8.81
C LEU A 105 14.57 3.36 9.37
N ASN A 106 15.65 3.84 8.73
CA ASN A 106 17.00 3.64 9.24
C ASN A 106 17.21 4.46 10.54
N PRO A 107 17.44 3.80 11.70
CA PRO A 107 17.48 4.50 12.99
C PRO A 107 18.66 5.45 13.17
N VAL A 108 19.73 5.29 12.39
CA VAL A 108 20.97 6.08 12.49
C VAL A 108 21.09 7.16 11.40
N VAL A 109 20.04 7.39 10.62
CA VAL A 109 19.98 8.44 9.59
C VAL A 109 18.83 9.39 9.88
N PRO A 110 19.04 10.73 9.87
CA PRO A 110 17.95 11.70 10.00
C PRO A 110 16.87 11.49 8.93
N VAL A 111 15.58 11.65 9.32
CA VAL A 111 14.46 11.31 8.43
C VAL A 111 14.42 12.14 7.15
N GLY A 112 14.78 13.42 7.21
CA GLY A 112 14.87 14.26 6.01
C GLY A 112 15.91 13.78 4.99
N ARG A 113 17.02 13.19 5.47
CA ARG A 113 18.02 12.57 4.57
C ARG A 113 17.50 11.31 3.92
N GLN A 114 16.69 10.53 4.62
CA GLN A 114 16.10 9.31 4.03
C GLN A 114 15.12 9.67 2.91
N ILE A 115 14.33 10.74 3.06
CA ILE A 115 13.47 11.24 1.98
C ILE A 115 14.33 11.83 0.83
N ASP A 116 15.43 12.55 1.15
CA ASP A 116 16.34 13.10 0.13
C ASP A 116 16.98 12.01 -0.74
N GLU A 117 17.31 10.85 -0.17
CA GLU A 117 17.84 9.71 -0.91
C GLU A 117 16.88 9.23 -2.00
N VAL A 118 15.57 9.21 -1.73
CA VAL A 118 14.54 8.86 -2.73
C VAL A 118 14.57 9.86 -3.89
N LEU A 119 14.54 11.16 -3.59
CA LEU A 119 14.58 12.19 -4.63
C LEU A 119 15.91 12.19 -5.41
N ARG A 120 17.02 11.98 -4.72
CA ARG A 120 18.35 11.94 -5.34
C ARG A 120 18.52 10.76 -6.30
N ALA A 121 17.91 9.61 -5.97
CA ALA A 121 17.97 8.42 -6.79
C ALA A 121 17.13 8.52 -8.07
N HIS A 122 16.04 9.31 -8.05
CA HIS A 122 15.02 9.28 -9.10
C HIS A 122 14.77 10.62 -9.80
N THR A 123 15.45 11.70 -9.38
CA THR A 123 15.29 13.04 -10.00
C THR A 123 16.64 13.68 -10.32
N LYS A 124 16.59 14.73 -11.15
CA LYS A 124 17.75 15.59 -11.44
C LYS A 124 17.71 16.91 -10.65
N LEU A 125 16.87 17.00 -9.61
CA LEU A 125 16.76 18.19 -8.79
C LEU A 125 18.07 18.48 -8.06
N ASP A 126 18.44 19.76 -7.93
CA ASP A 126 19.55 20.18 -7.08
C ASP A 126 19.18 20.03 -5.58
N ALA A 127 20.16 20.19 -4.70
CA ALA A 127 19.97 20.01 -3.26
C ALA A 127 18.94 20.96 -2.67
N ARG A 128 18.86 22.22 -3.17
CA ARG A 128 17.92 23.22 -2.69
C ARG A 128 16.49 22.87 -3.09
N ALA A 129 16.28 22.48 -4.35
CA ALA A 129 14.97 22.07 -4.85
C ALA A 129 14.47 20.78 -4.16
N ARG A 130 15.35 19.79 -3.93
CA ARG A 130 14.99 18.58 -3.17
C ARG A 130 14.58 18.92 -1.75
N ARG A 131 15.40 19.73 -1.02
CA ARG A 131 15.05 20.16 0.34
C ARG A 131 13.69 20.83 0.39
N LYS A 132 13.42 21.78 -0.52
CA LYS A 132 12.11 22.43 -0.59
C LYS A 132 10.99 21.41 -0.76
N ARG A 133 11.08 20.51 -1.75
CA ARG A 133 10.06 19.49 -2.01
C ARG A 133 9.84 18.57 -0.79
N ILE A 134 10.90 18.22 -0.06
CA ILE A 134 10.79 17.42 1.16
C ILE A 134 10.02 18.18 2.24
N LEU A 135 10.35 19.45 2.49
CA LEU A 135 9.66 20.25 3.50
C LEU A 135 8.20 20.47 3.13
N ASP A 136 7.92 20.79 1.86
CA ASP A 136 6.55 20.93 1.35
C ASP A 136 5.75 19.60 1.57
N MET A 137 6.35 18.44 1.27
CA MET A 137 5.72 17.15 1.52
C MET A 137 5.53 16.85 3.01
N MET A 138 6.50 17.22 3.86
CA MET A 138 6.38 17.06 5.32
C MET A 138 5.26 17.95 5.90
N GLU A 139 5.00 19.11 5.32
CA GLU A 139 3.86 19.97 5.67
C GLU A 139 2.55 19.31 5.22
N GLN A 140 2.48 18.78 3.99
CA GLN A 140 1.30 18.07 3.46
C GLN A 140 0.92 16.86 4.31
N VAL A 141 1.87 16.15 4.90
CA VAL A 141 1.58 15.06 5.84
C VAL A 141 1.34 15.56 7.28
N HIS A 142 1.11 16.85 7.46
CA HIS A 142 0.77 17.51 8.73
C HIS A 142 1.80 17.27 9.85
N LEU A 143 3.09 17.26 9.53
CA LEU A 143 4.14 17.23 10.53
C LEU A 143 4.35 18.63 11.14
N PRO A 144 4.41 18.77 12.47
CA PRO A 144 4.71 20.04 13.10
C PRO A 144 6.20 20.36 12.99
N GLN A 145 6.56 21.64 12.92
CA GLN A 145 7.97 22.06 12.96
C GLN A 145 8.87 21.27 11.98
N VAL A 146 8.50 21.24 10.72
CA VAL A 146 9.10 20.38 9.67
C VAL A 146 10.62 20.47 9.60
N GLU A 147 11.21 21.67 9.79
CA GLU A 147 12.67 21.87 9.81
C GLU A 147 13.35 21.08 10.94
N ARG A 148 12.76 21.08 12.13
CA ARG A 148 13.27 20.32 13.28
C ARG A 148 13.12 18.82 13.03
N ILE A 149 11.97 18.38 12.52
CA ILE A 149 11.72 16.97 12.23
C ILE A 149 12.63 16.48 11.11
N PHE A 150 12.88 17.29 10.08
CA PHE A 150 13.81 16.97 8.99
C PHE A 150 15.20 16.56 9.52
N ALA A 151 15.70 17.24 10.55
CA ALA A 151 16.99 16.94 11.17
C ALA A 151 16.92 15.87 12.28
N SER A 152 15.72 15.37 12.61
CA SER A 152 15.53 14.40 13.68
C SER A 152 15.78 12.96 13.21
N TYR A 153 16.21 12.12 14.16
CA TYR A 153 16.31 10.67 13.97
C TYR A 153 15.00 9.98 14.30
N PRO A 154 14.71 8.81 13.70
CA PRO A 154 13.46 8.08 13.92
C PRO A 154 13.13 7.82 15.39
N HIS A 155 14.10 7.48 16.21
CA HIS A 155 13.90 7.20 17.64
C HIS A 155 13.46 8.42 18.48
N ARG A 156 13.58 9.65 17.95
CA ARG A 156 13.11 10.89 18.59
C ARG A 156 11.69 11.29 18.18
N LEU A 157 11.04 10.50 17.36
CA LEU A 157 9.71 10.76 16.81
C LEU A 157 8.66 9.82 17.42
N SER A 158 7.43 10.31 17.60
CA SER A 158 6.29 9.46 17.97
C SER A 158 5.95 8.45 16.86
N GLY A 159 5.16 7.42 17.18
CA GLY A 159 4.69 6.43 16.19
C GLY A 159 3.97 7.09 15.03
N GLY A 160 3.02 7.98 15.31
CA GLY A 160 2.30 8.73 14.28
C GLY A 160 3.19 9.65 13.44
N GLN A 161 4.22 10.29 14.03
CA GLN A 161 5.19 11.07 13.25
C GLN A 161 6.02 10.19 12.32
N ARG A 162 6.48 9.03 12.79
CA ARG A 162 7.20 8.05 11.92
C ARG A 162 6.32 7.57 10.78
N GLN A 163 5.05 7.30 11.05
CA GLN A 163 4.09 6.91 10.02
C GLN A 163 3.91 8.00 8.97
N ARG A 164 3.77 9.27 9.39
CA ARG A 164 3.70 10.41 8.47
C ARG A 164 4.97 10.58 7.63
N ILE A 165 6.15 10.32 8.20
CA ILE A 165 7.42 10.31 7.44
C ILE A 165 7.42 9.19 6.39
N MET A 166 6.93 8.00 6.71
CA MET A 166 6.83 6.91 5.73
C MET A 166 5.87 7.25 4.60
N ILE A 167 4.73 7.87 4.91
CA ILE A 167 3.79 8.38 3.91
C ILE A 167 4.47 9.44 3.03
N ALA A 168 5.18 10.39 3.63
CA ALA A 168 5.95 11.40 2.89
C ALA A 168 7.00 10.76 1.95
N MET A 169 7.75 9.76 2.43
CA MET A 169 8.72 9.02 1.59
C MET A 169 8.05 8.31 0.42
N ALA A 170 6.89 7.72 0.65
CA ALA A 170 6.15 7.00 -0.39
C ALA A 170 5.60 7.96 -1.45
N LEU A 171 5.14 9.15 -1.06
CA LEU A 171 4.42 10.08 -1.93
C LEU A 171 5.28 11.21 -2.51
N VAL A 172 6.52 11.41 -2.04
CA VAL A 172 7.38 12.53 -2.48
C VAL A 172 7.67 12.57 -3.99
N LEU A 173 7.52 11.43 -4.68
CA LEU A 173 7.62 11.30 -6.15
C LEU A 173 6.27 11.21 -6.86
N GLU A 174 5.15 11.38 -6.14
CA GLU A 174 3.78 11.37 -6.67
C GLU A 174 3.49 10.11 -7.51
N PRO A 175 3.60 8.89 -6.92
CA PRO A 175 3.37 7.66 -7.65
C PRO A 175 1.91 7.54 -8.08
N LYS A 176 1.65 6.81 -9.17
CA LYS A 176 0.28 6.52 -9.63
C LYS A 176 -0.44 5.50 -8.75
N LEU A 177 0.32 4.59 -8.12
CA LEU A 177 -0.21 3.57 -7.21
C LEU A 177 0.48 3.65 -5.85
N LEU A 178 -0.30 3.77 -4.78
CA LEU A 178 0.13 3.56 -3.40
C LEU A 178 -0.41 2.22 -2.90
N ILE A 179 0.47 1.33 -2.46
CA ILE A 179 0.10 0.11 -1.73
C ILE A 179 0.31 0.37 -0.24
N ALA A 180 -0.74 0.28 0.56
CA ALA A 180 -0.67 0.46 2.01
C ALA A 180 -0.98 -0.88 2.69
N ASP A 181 0.05 -1.59 3.15
CA ASP A 181 -0.08 -2.91 3.77
C ASP A 181 -0.16 -2.74 5.29
N GLU A 182 -1.37 -2.81 5.84
CA GLU A 182 -1.69 -2.62 7.26
C GLU A 182 -1.04 -1.37 7.89
N PRO A 183 -1.17 -0.18 7.28
CA PRO A 183 -0.36 0.99 7.65
C PRO A 183 -0.70 1.58 9.03
N THR A 184 -1.72 1.09 9.71
CA THR A 184 -2.22 1.65 10.98
C THR A 184 -2.25 0.65 12.13
N THR A 185 -1.85 -0.61 11.93
CA THR A 185 -1.98 -1.70 12.91
C THR A 185 -1.27 -1.45 14.25
N ALA A 186 -0.19 -0.66 14.26
CA ALA A 186 0.58 -0.35 15.47
C ALA A 186 0.25 1.02 16.10
N LEU A 187 -0.88 1.64 15.70
CA LEU A 187 -1.27 2.99 16.14
C LEU A 187 -2.50 2.92 17.06
N ASP A 188 -2.59 3.90 17.97
CA ASP A 188 -3.83 4.11 18.73
C ASP A 188 -4.97 4.60 17.83
N VAL A 189 -6.22 4.43 18.26
CA VAL A 189 -7.43 4.72 17.48
C VAL A 189 -7.47 6.16 16.96
N THR A 190 -7.05 7.12 17.77
CA THR A 190 -7.05 8.55 17.37
C THR A 190 -6.02 8.81 16.28
N THR A 191 -4.81 8.32 16.45
CA THR A 191 -3.74 8.43 15.45
C THR A 191 -4.10 7.68 14.17
N GLN A 192 -4.72 6.48 14.28
CA GLN A 192 -5.21 5.72 13.13
C GLN A 192 -6.18 6.55 12.28
N LYS A 193 -7.22 7.15 12.89
CA LYS A 193 -8.17 8.02 12.17
C LYS A 193 -7.48 9.17 11.46
N GLN A 194 -6.52 9.82 12.12
CA GLN A 194 -5.75 10.91 11.49
C GLN A 194 -4.95 10.44 10.27
N ILE A 195 -4.34 9.24 10.33
CA ILE A 195 -3.57 8.68 9.22
C ILE A 195 -4.50 8.27 8.06
N LEU A 196 -5.67 7.70 8.35
CA LEU A 196 -6.65 7.35 7.30
C LEU A 196 -7.17 8.60 6.58
N SER A 197 -7.53 9.66 7.35
CA SER A 197 -7.92 10.94 6.79
C SER A 197 -6.82 11.56 5.92
N LEU A 198 -5.58 11.51 6.38
CA LEU A 198 -4.41 11.99 5.63
C LEU A 198 -4.22 11.23 4.32
N ILE A 199 -4.29 9.89 4.33
CA ILE A 199 -4.16 9.08 3.10
C ILE A 199 -5.27 9.45 2.10
N ARG A 200 -6.49 9.64 2.58
CA ARG A 200 -7.65 10.07 1.75
C ARG A 200 -7.46 11.46 1.14
N GLU A 201 -6.96 12.40 1.92
CA GLU A 201 -6.63 13.76 1.47
C GLU A 201 -5.58 13.70 0.35
N LEU A 202 -4.45 13.07 0.61
CA LEU A 202 -3.35 12.95 -0.35
C LEU A 202 -3.75 12.15 -1.61
N GLN A 203 -4.59 11.13 -1.46
CA GLN A 203 -5.15 10.37 -2.58
C GLN A 203 -5.98 11.29 -3.51
N ARG A 204 -6.82 12.17 -2.95
CA ARG A 204 -7.61 13.11 -3.73
C ARG A 204 -6.76 14.19 -4.39
N ASP A 205 -5.81 14.75 -3.65
CA ASP A 205 -4.99 15.87 -4.11
C ASP A 205 -4.01 15.47 -5.22
N HIS A 206 -3.40 14.28 -5.11
CA HIS A 206 -2.45 13.76 -6.09
C HIS A 206 -3.08 12.86 -7.17
N GLY A 207 -4.34 12.48 -7.01
CA GLY A 207 -5.01 11.56 -7.93
C GLY A 207 -4.46 10.12 -7.88
N THR A 208 -3.75 9.77 -6.82
CA THR A 208 -3.12 8.46 -6.64
C THR A 208 -4.17 7.36 -6.47
N ALA A 209 -4.00 6.22 -7.14
CA ALA A 209 -4.76 5.01 -6.87
C ALA A 209 -4.22 4.33 -5.61
N VAL A 210 -5.09 3.79 -4.75
CA VAL A 210 -4.67 3.16 -3.49
C VAL A 210 -5.15 1.71 -3.43
N LEU A 211 -4.22 0.77 -3.24
CA LEU A 211 -4.50 -0.58 -2.79
C LEU A 211 -4.25 -0.64 -1.28
N PHE A 212 -5.31 -0.61 -0.50
CA PHE A 212 -5.23 -0.62 0.95
C PHE A 212 -5.48 -2.02 1.49
N ILE A 213 -4.55 -2.57 2.25
CA ILE A 213 -4.64 -3.91 2.83
C ILE A 213 -4.87 -3.78 4.32
N THR A 214 -5.89 -4.46 4.82
CA THR A 214 -6.22 -4.52 6.25
C THR A 214 -7.03 -5.77 6.59
N HIS A 215 -7.10 -6.11 7.86
CA HIS A 215 -8.05 -7.08 8.40
C HIS A 215 -9.19 -6.41 9.19
N ASP A 216 -9.14 -5.08 9.35
CA ASP A 216 -10.09 -4.28 10.14
C ASP A 216 -11.18 -3.69 9.24
N MET A 217 -12.43 -4.18 9.38
CA MET A 217 -13.58 -3.69 8.62
C MET A 217 -14.00 -2.27 9.02
N GLY A 218 -13.67 -1.81 10.23
CA GLY A 218 -13.87 -0.41 10.66
C GLY A 218 -13.00 0.53 9.83
N VAL A 219 -11.74 0.16 9.60
CA VAL A 219 -10.82 0.89 8.70
C VAL A 219 -11.35 0.90 7.27
N VAL A 220 -11.88 -0.24 6.79
CA VAL A 220 -12.47 -0.34 5.45
C VAL A 220 -13.62 0.63 5.27
N ALA A 221 -14.54 0.68 6.24
CA ALA A 221 -15.70 1.58 6.21
C ALA A 221 -15.29 3.06 6.14
N GLU A 222 -14.11 3.41 6.68
CA GLU A 222 -13.61 4.77 6.73
C GLU A 222 -12.88 5.20 5.44
N ILE A 223 -12.20 4.29 4.71
CA ILE A 223 -11.31 4.69 3.61
C ILE A 223 -11.70 4.13 2.23
N ALA A 224 -12.43 3.03 2.13
CA ALA A 224 -12.66 2.33 0.88
C ALA A 224 -13.69 3.01 -0.04
N ASP A 225 -13.46 2.93 -1.35
CA ASP A 225 -14.47 3.12 -2.38
C ASP A 225 -15.04 1.76 -2.81
N ARG A 226 -14.15 0.76 -2.93
CA ARG A 226 -14.48 -0.63 -3.22
C ARG A 226 -13.76 -1.58 -2.30
N VAL A 227 -14.34 -2.76 -2.13
CA VAL A 227 -13.81 -3.82 -1.26
C VAL A 227 -13.63 -5.10 -2.05
N ALA A 228 -12.53 -5.79 -1.81
CA ALA A 228 -12.25 -7.15 -2.27
C ALA A 228 -11.96 -8.02 -1.04
N VAL A 229 -12.83 -8.98 -0.76
CA VAL A 229 -12.70 -9.89 0.39
C VAL A 229 -11.94 -11.13 -0.02
N MET A 230 -10.85 -11.42 0.69
CA MET A 230 -9.96 -12.52 0.40
C MET A 230 -9.97 -13.58 1.50
N ARG A 231 -10.10 -14.85 1.11
CA ARG A 231 -10.03 -16.01 2.00
C ARG A 231 -9.23 -17.12 1.36
N GLN A 232 -8.24 -17.67 2.06
CA GLN A 232 -7.43 -18.83 1.60
C GLN A 232 -6.92 -18.70 0.17
N GLY A 233 -6.34 -17.54 -0.17
CA GLY A 233 -5.75 -17.28 -1.47
C GLY A 233 -6.74 -16.95 -2.60
N ARG A 234 -8.04 -16.86 -2.33
CA ARG A 234 -9.09 -16.58 -3.32
C ARG A 234 -9.90 -15.35 -2.95
N LEU A 235 -10.42 -14.67 -3.95
CA LEU A 235 -11.45 -13.66 -3.73
C LEU A 235 -12.80 -14.35 -3.52
N VAL A 236 -13.49 -14.00 -2.45
CA VAL A 236 -14.81 -14.54 -2.12
C VAL A 236 -15.92 -13.55 -2.40
N GLU A 237 -15.65 -12.25 -2.29
CA GLU A 237 -16.61 -11.19 -2.59
C GLU A 237 -15.88 -9.94 -3.04
N THR A 238 -16.46 -9.18 -3.98
CA THR A 238 -15.94 -7.87 -4.38
C THR A 238 -17.09 -6.97 -4.83
N GLY A 239 -17.01 -5.69 -4.50
CA GLY A 239 -18.05 -4.74 -4.86
C GLY A 239 -17.79 -3.33 -4.30
N PRO A 240 -18.70 -2.37 -4.59
CA PRO A 240 -18.72 -1.08 -3.94
C PRO A 240 -18.83 -1.25 -2.41
N LEU A 241 -18.20 -0.35 -1.65
CA LEU A 241 -18.18 -0.38 -0.20
C LEU A 241 -19.58 -0.56 0.40
N GLU A 242 -20.54 0.28 0.01
CA GLU A 242 -21.92 0.22 0.54
C GLU A 242 -22.59 -1.14 0.31
N THR A 243 -22.37 -1.74 -0.85
CA THR A 243 -22.96 -3.04 -1.20
C THR A 243 -22.40 -4.14 -0.30
N VAL A 244 -21.07 -4.19 -0.13
CA VAL A 244 -20.41 -5.23 0.68
C VAL A 244 -20.72 -5.06 2.16
N LEU A 245 -20.85 -3.82 2.67
CA LEU A 245 -21.19 -3.58 4.06
C LEU A 245 -22.67 -3.85 4.39
N ARG A 246 -23.60 -3.40 3.53
CA ARG A 246 -25.04 -3.47 3.83
C ARG A 246 -25.69 -4.78 3.39
N ASN A 247 -25.24 -5.36 2.28
CA ASN A 247 -25.83 -6.54 1.65
C ASN A 247 -24.76 -7.58 1.27
N PRO A 248 -23.94 -8.06 2.24
CA PRO A 248 -22.93 -9.07 1.97
C PRO A 248 -23.57 -10.36 1.48
N THR A 249 -23.14 -10.87 0.34
CA THR A 249 -23.69 -12.09 -0.27
C THR A 249 -23.07 -13.34 0.32
N MET A 250 -21.78 -13.25 0.74
CA MET A 250 -21.02 -14.38 1.23
C MET A 250 -21.08 -14.48 2.75
N GLU A 251 -21.26 -15.70 3.25
CA GLU A 251 -21.29 -15.98 4.71
C GLU A 251 -20.00 -15.53 5.40
N TYR A 252 -18.86 -15.75 4.77
CA TYR A 252 -17.59 -15.32 5.30
C TYR A 252 -17.51 -13.78 5.50
N THR A 253 -18.01 -13.02 4.54
CA THR A 253 -18.07 -11.55 4.63
C THR A 253 -18.99 -11.13 5.79
N ARG A 254 -20.14 -11.78 5.95
CA ARG A 254 -21.04 -11.54 7.09
C ARG A 254 -20.37 -11.78 8.44
N ASN A 255 -19.60 -12.87 8.55
CA ASN A 255 -18.87 -13.21 9.76
C ASN A 255 -17.76 -12.18 10.07
N LEU A 256 -17.03 -11.71 9.04
CA LEU A 256 -16.05 -10.64 9.22
C LEU A 256 -16.70 -9.34 9.71
N LEU A 257 -17.84 -8.96 9.15
CA LEU A 257 -18.59 -7.77 9.58
C LEU A 257 -19.14 -7.91 11.00
N ALA A 258 -19.64 -9.08 11.38
CA ALA A 258 -20.17 -9.35 12.72
C ALA A 258 -19.10 -9.31 13.83
N SER A 259 -17.82 -9.41 13.46
CA SER A 259 -16.71 -9.33 14.41
C SER A 259 -16.32 -7.90 14.79
N VAL A 260 -16.87 -6.88 14.09
CA VAL A 260 -16.61 -5.47 14.37
C VAL A 260 -17.62 -4.95 15.40
N PRO A 261 -17.16 -4.50 16.58
CA PRO A 261 -18.06 -3.86 17.54
C PRO A 261 -18.58 -2.54 16.95
N SER A 262 -19.88 -2.48 16.63
CA SER A 262 -20.61 -1.29 16.13
C SER A 262 -20.02 -0.65 14.85
N LEU A 263 -20.42 -1.20 13.70
CA LEU A 263 -20.53 -0.41 12.45
C LEU A 263 -21.88 0.31 12.43
#